data_905a9e1c1337a565897ea07dabf70d11
#
_entry.id   905a9e1c1337a565897ea07dabf70d11
#
_cell.length_a   1.000
_cell.length_b   1.000
_cell.length_c   1.000
_cell.angle_alpha   90.00
_cell.angle_beta   90.00
_cell.angle_gamma   90.00
#
_symmetry.space_group_name_H-M   'P 1'
#
loop_
_entity.id
_entity.type
_entity.pdbx_description
1 polymer ?
#
loop_
_entity_poly.entity_id
_entity_poly.type
_entity_poly.pdbx_seq_one_letter_code
_entity_poly.pdbx_strand_id
1 'polypeptide(L)'
;MQKINIKKYFSFFIAFTVFYAIFYLYFKREVGNDSSISEWLINYQGGFTRRGLGGEITTSIANFFSIPLRHSIFFIQSILHISYLFLIFTYIKNLKLNIFQIFALFTPIFLLYPVAELEALGRKEMLLFLFFIIALFFCQKKYPTKIINSYVFVFFPVLCLIWEQVILFAPFIFVVLIIKNNLKTFKKVFINLFIIFIPSSLVIIIIFLFPLSDEGHKVMCDFLQNEFGEICYMSAYLLIKNTVYFDTLHIHNGANFF
;
A
#
# COMPACT_ATOMS: atom_id res chain seq x y z
N MET A 1 13.55 6.91 41.56
CA MET A 1 12.92 6.35 40.33
C MET A 1 13.84 6.59 39.16
N GLN A 2 14.41 5.53 38.59
CA GLN A 2 15.19 5.65 37.34
C GLN A 2 14.29 6.18 36.22
N LYS A 3 14.70 7.29 35.60
CA LYS A 3 14.02 7.79 34.39
C LYS A 3 14.10 6.72 33.31
N ILE A 4 13.00 6.00 33.06
CA ILE A 4 12.90 5.01 32.01
C ILE A 4 13.21 5.69 30.67
N ASN A 5 14.25 5.23 29.98
CA ASN A 5 14.61 5.79 28.68
C ASN A 5 13.71 5.21 27.58
N ILE A 6 12.47 5.74 27.50
CA ILE A 6 11.42 5.31 26.56
C ILE A 6 11.94 5.26 25.12
N LYS A 7 12.84 6.19 24.73
CA LYS A 7 13.40 6.22 23.38
C LYS A 7 14.22 4.96 23.06
N LYS A 8 14.98 4.45 24.04
CA LYS A 8 15.76 3.22 23.87
C LYS A 8 14.84 2.00 23.68
N TYR A 9 13.80 1.88 24.49
CA TYR A 9 12.84 0.79 24.39
C TYR A 9 12.05 0.86 23.09
N PHE A 10 11.65 2.06 22.67
CA PHE A 10 10.96 2.27 21.41
C PHE A 10 11.85 1.94 20.21
N SER A 11 13.14 2.29 20.23
CA SER A 11 14.09 1.90 19.18
C SER A 11 14.23 0.39 19.07
N PHE A 12 14.38 -0.31 20.21
CA PHE A 12 14.43 -1.77 20.25
C PHE A 12 13.15 -2.42 19.73
N PHE A 13 11.99 -1.89 20.13
CA PHE A 13 10.69 -2.35 19.68
C PHE A 13 10.54 -2.23 18.15
N ILE A 14 10.88 -1.08 17.57
CA ILE A 14 10.85 -0.89 16.11
C ILE A 14 11.82 -1.84 15.41
N ALA A 15 13.04 -1.98 15.89
CA ALA A 15 14.02 -2.90 15.31
C ALA A 15 13.53 -4.35 15.32
N PHE A 16 12.92 -4.78 16.43
CA PHE A 16 12.32 -6.10 16.56
C PHE A 16 11.14 -6.28 15.57
N THR A 17 10.27 -5.27 15.46
CA THR A 17 9.14 -5.30 14.53
C THR A 17 9.59 -5.40 13.07
N VAL A 18 10.63 -4.64 12.69
CA VAL A 18 11.24 -4.72 11.35
C VAL A 18 11.79 -6.12 11.09
N PHE A 19 12.60 -6.64 12.03
CA PHE A 19 13.18 -7.98 11.88
C PHE A 19 12.10 -9.04 11.70
N TYR A 20 11.09 -9.04 12.56
CA TYR A 20 9.99 -9.99 12.51
C TYR A 20 9.18 -9.87 11.20
N ALA A 21 8.88 -8.64 10.75
CA ALA A 21 8.17 -8.42 9.50
C ALA A 21 8.95 -8.98 8.29
N ILE A 22 10.25 -8.70 8.19
CA ILE A 22 11.09 -9.20 7.09
C ILE A 22 11.20 -10.72 7.14
N PHE A 23 11.42 -11.27 8.33
CA PHE A 23 11.50 -12.72 8.53
C PHE A 23 10.22 -13.40 8.07
N TYR A 24 9.07 -12.89 8.47
CA TYR A 24 7.80 -13.46 8.07
C TYR A 24 7.51 -13.29 6.56
N LEU A 25 7.77 -12.12 5.97
CA LEU A 25 7.65 -11.90 4.53
C LEU A 25 8.52 -12.85 3.72
N TYR A 26 9.71 -13.19 4.23
CA TYR A 26 10.61 -14.15 3.58
C TYR A 26 9.97 -15.54 3.47
N PHE A 27 9.33 -16.04 4.52
CA PHE A 27 8.63 -17.34 4.47
C PHE A 27 7.31 -17.24 3.70
N LYS A 28 6.59 -16.14 3.84
CA LYS A 28 5.30 -15.92 3.18
C LYS A 28 5.42 -15.98 1.65
N ARG A 29 6.54 -15.58 1.06
CA ARG A 29 6.76 -15.65 -0.39
C ARG A 29 6.60 -17.06 -0.98
N GLU A 30 6.86 -18.10 -0.19
CA GLU A 30 6.75 -19.50 -0.64
C GLU A 30 5.31 -20.04 -0.53
N VAL A 31 4.41 -19.33 0.12
CA VAL A 31 3.01 -19.74 0.26
C VAL A 31 2.30 -19.64 -1.08
N GLY A 32 1.64 -20.72 -1.52
CA GLY A 32 1.01 -20.82 -2.84
C GLY A 32 -0.07 -19.78 -3.04
N ASN A 33 -1.16 -19.84 -2.30
CA ASN A 33 -2.35 -19.03 -2.49
C ASN A 33 -2.45 -17.88 -1.47
N ASP A 34 -1.48 -16.97 -1.46
CA ASP A 34 -1.46 -15.84 -0.55
C ASP A 34 -2.11 -14.57 -1.16
N SER A 35 -3.06 -13.98 -0.46
CA SER A 35 -3.80 -12.79 -0.91
C SER A 35 -2.90 -11.57 -1.12
N SER A 36 -1.91 -11.39 -0.25
CA SER A 36 -1.00 -10.26 -0.32
C SER A 36 -0.02 -10.35 -1.49
N ILE A 37 0.35 -11.58 -1.92
CA ILE A 37 1.17 -11.79 -3.11
C ILE A 37 0.32 -11.60 -4.37
N SER A 38 -0.89 -12.20 -4.40
CA SER A 38 -1.77 -12.13 -5.57
C SER A 38 -2.12 -10.70 -6.00
N GLU A 39 -2.19 -9.76 -5.06
CA GLU A 39 -2.40 -8.34 -5.37
C GLU A 39 -1.25 -7.72 -6.18
N TRP A 40 0.00 -8.18 -5.95
CA TRP A 40 1.19 -7.70 -6.66
C TRP A 40 1.43 -8.39 -8.00
N LEU A 41 0.64 -9.42 -8.35
CA LEU A 41 0.71 -10.08 -9.65
C LEU A 41 -0.07 -9.33 -10.74
N ILE A 42 -1.03 -8.48 -10.36
CA ILE A 42 -1.87 -7.73 -11.29
C ILE A 42 -1.01 -6.73 -12.07
N ASN A 43 -0.88 -6.91 -13.40
CA ASN A 43 -0.03 -6.13 -14.29
C ASN A 43 -0.79 -5.65 -15.55
N TYR A 44 -0.10 -4.95 -16.45
CA TYR A 44 -0.69 -4.37 -17.65
C TYR A 44 -0.50 -5.19 -18.93
N GLN A 45 0.00 -6.41 -18.85
CA GLN A 45 0.27 -7.23 -20.05
C GLN A 45 -1.00 -7.60 -20.83
N GLY A 46 -2.13 -7.71 -20.14
CA GLY A 46 -3.44 -7.91 -20.78
C GLY A 46 -4.18 -6.62 -21.14
N GLY A 47 -3.53 -5.45 -20.97
CA GLY A 47 -4.12 -4.14 -21.17
C GLY A 47 -4.27 -3.35 -19.85
N PHE A 48 -4.83 -2.15 -19.95
CA PHE A 48 -5.03 -1.30 -18.78
C PHE A 48 -6.01 -1.94 -17.79
N THR A 49 -5.62 -2.00 -16.54
CA THR A 49 -6.46 -2.55 -15.46
C THR A 49 -6.27 -1.79 -14.16
N ARG A 50 -7.28 -1.83 -13.29
CA ARG A 50 -7.13 -1.37 -11.90
C ARG A 50 -6.01 -2.16 -11.21
N ARG A 51 -5.26 -1.51 -10.33
CA ARG A 51 -4.17 -2.14 -9.55
C ARG A 51 -2.96 -2.62 -10.36
N GLY A 52 -2.94 -2.40 -11.69
CA GLY A 52 -1.93 -2.98 -12.57
C GLY A 52 -0.53 -2.42 -12.38
N LEU A 53 -0.39 -1.15 -11.97
CA LEU A 53 0.93 -0.51 -11.85
C LEU A 53 1.85 -1.21 -10.84
N GLY A 54 1.30 -1.74 -9.75
CA GLY A 54 2.09 -2.47 -8.76
C GLY A 54 2.73 -3.73 -9.34
N GLY A 55 1.95 -4.52 -10.07
CA GLY A 55 2.45 -5.73 -10.73
C GLY A 55 3.39 -5.43 -11.89
N GLU A 56 3.14 -4.37 -12.66
CA GLU A 56 4.07 -3.95 -13.71
C GLU A 56 5.46 -3.59 -13.15
N ILE A 57 5.49 -2.91 -12.00
CA ILE A 57 6.76 -2.61 -11.33
C ILE A 57 7.44 -3.90 -10.85
N THR A 58 6.69 -4.84 -10.25
CA THR A 58 7.29 -6.10 -9.75
C THR A 58 7.82 -6.99 -10.87
N THR A 59 7.08 -7.12 -11.98
CA THR A 59 7.51 -7.89 -13.15
C THR A 59 8.70 -7.24 -13.85
N SER A 60 8.71 -5.91 -13.98
CA SER A 60 9.85 -5.17 -14.54
C SER A 60 11.12 -5.36 -13.72
N ILE A 61 11.03 -5.32 -12.38
CA ILE A 61 12.18 -5.57 -11.49
C ILE A 61 12.64 -7.02 -11.61
N ALA A 62 11.73 -7.98 -11.64
CA ALA A 62 12.05 -9.39 -11.77
C ALA A 62 12.81 -9.66 -13.08
N ASN A 63 12.35 -9.11 -14.20
CA ASN A 63 13.00 -9.23 -15.50
C ASN A 63 14.35 -8.52 -15.55
N PHE A 64 14.44 -7.29 -15.05
CA PHE A 64 15.68 -6.52 -15.07
C PHE A 64 16.82 -7.19 -14.29
N PHE A 65 16.50 -7.76 -13.13
CA PHE A 65 17.50 -8.46 -12.29
C PHE A 65 17.56 -9.96 -12.53
N SER A 66 16.74 -10.52 -13.43
CA SER A 66 16.62 -11.97 -13.69
C SER A 66 16.39 -12.77 -12.42
N ILE A 67 15.49 -12.30 -11.54
CA ILE A 67 15.15 -12.96 -10.27
C ILE A 67 13.70 -13.48 -10.33
N PRO A 68 13.37 -14.53 -9.54
CA PRO A 68 12.00 -15.00 -9.42
C PRO A 68 11.04 -13.87 -9.00
N LEU A 69 9.83 -13.84 -9.57
CA LEU A 69 8.85 -12.77 -9.34
C LEU A 69 8.52 -12.58 -7.86
N ARG A 70 8.39 -13.69 -7.12
CA ARG A 70 8.12 -13.65 -5.68
C ARG A 70 9.25 -13.01 -4.86
N HIS A 71 10.49 -13.06 -5.33
CA HIS A 71 11.60 -12.34 -4.70
C HIS A 71 11.50 -10.85 -4.95
N SER A 72 11.12 -10.43 -6.17
CA SER A 72 10.85 -9.02 -6.47
C SER A 72 9.76 -8.45 -5.58
N ILE A 73 8.64 -9.18 -5.42
CA ILE A 73 7.55 -8.80 -4.50
C ILE A 73 8.06 -8.68 -3.06
N PHE A 74 8.79 -9.68 -2.58
CA PHE A 74 9.38 -9.67 -1.23
C PHE A 74 10.29 -8.45 -1.01
N PHE A 75 11.14 -8.09 -1.96
CA PHE A 75 12.01 -6.92 -1.85
C PHE A 75 11.20 -5.62 -1.75
N ILE A 76 10.18 -5.45 -2.60
CA ILE A 76 9.33 -4.25 -2.55
C ILE A 76 8.60 -4.17 -1.21
N GLN A 77 7.96 -5.25 -0.77
CA GLN A 77 7.24 -5.30 0.50
C GLN A 77 8.17 -5.00 1.69
N SER A 78 9.40 -5.55 1.67
CA SER A 78 10.41 -5.31 2.72
C SER A 78 10.87 -3.85 2.75
N ILE A 79 11.16 -3.26 1.59
CA ILE A 79 11.57 -1.85 1.49
C ILE A 79 10.45 -0.92 2.00
N LEU A 80 9.19 -1.21 1.65
CA LEU A 80 8.04 -0.43 2.12
C LEU A 80 7.90 -0.49 3.64
N HIS A 81 8.01 -1.67 4.24
CA HIS A 81 7.93 -1.85 5.69
C HIS A 81 9.07 -1.16 6.43
N ILE A 82 10.31 -1.37 5.97
CA ILE A 82 11.49 -0.71 6.57
C ILE A 82 11.32 0.81 6.49
N SER A 83 10.96 1.34 5.32
CA SER A 83 10.81 2.78 5.10
C SER A 83 9.72 3.37 5.99
N TYR A 84 8.57 2.72 6.09
CA TYR A 84 7.45 3.14 6.93
C TYR A 84 7.85 3.19 8.41
N LEU A 85 8.40 2.09 8.95
CA LEU A 85 8.78 2.01 10.35
C LEU A 85 9.94 2.95 10.71
N PHE A 86 10.89 3.14 9.80
CA PHE A 86 11.97 4.11 9.94
C PHE A 86 11.45 5.55 9.99
N LEU A 87 10.53 5.92 9.12
CA LEU A 87 9.92 7.26 9.12
C LEU A 87 9.06 7.49 10.36
N ILE A 88 8.27 6.50 10.78
CA ILE A 88 7.52 6.57 12.05
C ILE A 88 8.45 6.77 13.23
N PHE A 89 9.52 5.98 13.32
CA PHE A 89 10.51 6.15 14.38
C PHE A 89 11.09 7.57 14.39
N THR A 90 11.48 8.06 13.20
CA THR A 90 12.05 9.40 13.04
C THR A 90 11.07 10.50 13.40
N TYR A 91 9.78 10.31 13.08
CA TYR A 91 8.71 11.23 13.41
C TYR A 91 8.45 11.27 14.93
N ILE A 92 8.28 10.10 15.55
CA ILE A 92 7.85 9.95 16.94
C ILE A 92 8.97 10.28 17.94
N LYS A 93 10.23 9.94 17.64
CA LYS A 93 11.36 10.16 18.56
C LYS A 93 11.52 11.61 19.03
N ASN A 94 11.00 12.56 18.26
CA ASN A 94 11.10 14.00 18.54
C ASN A 94 9.83 14.57 19.21
N LEU A 95 8.80 13.75 19.38
CA LEU A 95 7.57 14.16 20.04
C LEU A 95 7.66 14.01 21.55
N LYS A 96 6.95 14.88 22.27
CA LYS A 96 6.69 14.71 23.72
C LYS A 96 5.41 13.88 23.83
N LEU A 97 5.59 12.59 24.10
CA LEU A 97 4.48 11.66 24.23
C LEU A 97 3.90 11.69 25.64
N ASN A 98 2.59 11.67 25.75
CA ASN A 98 1.89 11.40 26.99
C ASN A 98 1.76 9.88 27.21
N ILE A 99 1.34 9.48 28.42
CA ILE A 99 1.25 8.06 28.80
C ILE A 99 0.29 7.27 27.90
N PHE A 100 -0.83 7.87 27.48
CA PHE A 100 -1.82 7.21 26.61
C PHE A 100 -1.25 7.00 25.21
N GLN A 101 -0.49 7.96 24.68
CA GLN A 101 0.19 7.82 23.38
C GLN A 101 1.27 6.73 23.42
N ILE A 102 1.99 6.61 24.54
CA ILE A 102 2.96 5.54 24.74
C ILE A 102 2.26 4.19 24.72
N PHE A 103 1.17 4.02 25.47
CA PHE A 103 0.40 2.79 25.43
C PHE A 103 -0.12 2.49 24.01
N ALA A 104 -0.68 3.48 23.31
CA ALA A 104 -1.17 3.31 21.95
C ALA A 104 -0.07 2.82 20.99
N LEU A 105 1.17 3.31 21.12
CA LEU A 105 2.30 2.90 20.27
C LEU A 105 2.70 1.43 20.45
N PHE A 106 2.55 0.89 21.66
CA PHE A 106 2.91 -0.49 21.95
C PHE A 106 1.76 -1.48 21.85
N THR A 107 0.55 -1.00 21.46
CA THR A 107 -0.58 -1.90 21.24
C THR A 107 -0.50 -2.57 19.88
N PRO A 108 -1.02 -3.80 19.74
CA PRO A 108 -1.11 -4.48 18.44
C PRO A 108 -2.06 -3.80 17.44
N ILE A 109 -2.90 -2.86 17.91
CA ILE A 109 -3.89 -2.17 17.06
C ILE A 109 -3.27 -1.08 16.17
N PHE A 110 -2.06 -0.58 16.49
CA PHE A 110 -1.45 0.54 15.77
C PHE A 110 -0.20 0.12 14.96
N LEU A 111 0.99 0.18 15.58
CA LEU A 111 2.24 -0.12 14.86
C LEU A 111 2.44 -1.61 14.57
N LEU A 112 1.92 -2.44 15.45
CA LEU A 112 2.03 -3.90 15.32
C LEU A 112 0.93 -4.51 14.45
N TYR A 113 -0.12 -3.76 14.10
CA TYR A 113 -1.24 -4.33 13.35
C TYR A 113 -0.81 -5.08 12.08
N PRO A 114 0.05 -4.51 11.21
CA PRO A 114 0.49 -5.21 10.00
C PRO A 114 1.32 -6.46 10.25
N VAL A 115 1.84 -6.62 11.49
CA VAL A 115 2.68 -7.76 11.90
C VAL A 115 1.89 -8.75 12.77
N ALA A 116 0.90 -8.25 13.50
CA ALA A 116 -0.01 -9.07 14.30
C ALA A 116 -1.04 -9.78 13.42
N GLU A 117 -1.53 -9.09 12.38
CA GLU A 117 -2.41 -9.64 11.36
C GLU A 117 -1.58 -10.03 10.14
N LEU A 118 -1.25 -11.31 10.05
CA LEU A 118 -0.32 -11.84 9.06
C LEU A 118 -0.83 -11.69 7.62
N GLU A 119 -2.15 -11.64 7.42
CA GLU A 119 -2.75 -11.38 6.12
C GLU A 119 -2.61 -9.92 5.68
N ALA A 120 -2.51 -8.98 6.65
CA ALA A 120 -2.27 -7.57 6.36
C ALA A 120 -0.81 -7.26 6.00
N LEU A 121 0.12 -8.14 6.41
CA LEU A 121 1.53 -7.96 6.14
C LEU A 121 1.84 -8.14 4.65
N GLY A 122 2.47 -7.14 4.05
CA GLY A 122 2.84 -7.16 2.64
C GLY A 122 1.78 -6.66 1.67
N ARG A 123 0.60 -6.26 2.16
CA ARG A 123 -0.46 -5.69 1.33
C ARG A 123 -0.11 -4.26 0.86
N LYS A 124 -0.79 -3.82 -0.19
CA LYS A 124 -0.58 -2.51 -0.82
C LYS A 124 -0.95 -1.31 0.07
N GLU A 125 -1.75 -1.53 1.12
CA GLU A 125 -2.09 -0.52 2.14
C GLU A 125 -0.85 0.14 2.77
N MET A 126 0.26 -0.57 2.85
CA MET A 126 1.52 0.00 3.36
C MET A 126 2.03 1.19 2.55
N LEU A 127 1.73 1.23 1.24
CA LEU A 127 2.04 2.39 0.40
C LEU A 127 1.28 3.63 0.84
N LEU A 128 0.01 3.48 1.19
CA LEU A 128 -0.80 4.59 1.70
C LEU A 128 -0.25 5.11 3.03
N PHE A 129 0.09 4.22 3.96
CA PHE A 129 0.66 4.61 5.25
C PHE A 129 2.01 5.29 5.08
N LEU A 130 2.86 4.79 4.18
CA LEU A 130 4.12 5.43 3.83
C LEU A 130 3.91 6.82 3.22
N PHE A 131 2.97 6.95 2.28
CA PHE A 131 2.61 8.23 1.69
C PHE A 131 2.15 9.24 2.75
N PHE A 132 1.29 8.81 3.67
CA PHE A 132 0.73 9.66 4.71
C PHE A 132 1.81 10.13 5.70
N ILE A 133 2.70 9.24 6.15
CA ILE A 133 3.79 9.61 7.07
C ILE A 133 4.80 10.58 6.42
N ILE A 134 5.06 10.45 5.12
CA ILE A 134 5.90 11.41 4.37
C ILE A 134 5.22 12.79 4.35
N ALA A 135 3.91 12.86 4.07
CA ALA A 135 3.16 14.11 4.09
C ALA A 135 3.22 14.78 5.48
N LEU A 136 3.03 14.00 6.55
CA LEU A 136 3.16 14.48 7.93
C LEU A 136 4.58 14.95 8.24
N PHE A 137 5.59 14.24 7.75
CA PHE A 137 7.00 14.64 7.91
C PHE A 137 7.29 15.98 7.24
N PHE A 138 6.76 16.24 6.04
CA PHE A 138 6.88 17.55 5.39
C PHE A 138 6.20 18.65 6.20
N CYS A 139 5.06 18.36 6.85
CA CYS A 139 4.41 19.30 7.77
C CYS A 139 5.27 19.60 9.00
N GLN A 140 5.82 18.58 9.63
CA GLN A 140 6.66 18.70 10.83
C GLN A 140 7.95 19.50 10.56
N LYS A 141 8.59 19.25 9.42
CA LYS A 141 9.81 19.95 8.99
C LYS A 141 9.55 21.37 8.46
N LYS A 142 8.29 21.82 8.48
CA LYS A 142 7.88 23.14 8.00
C LYS A 142 8.25 23.44 6.55
N TYR A 143 8.32 22.41 5.69
CA TYR A 143 8.51 22.62 4.26
C TYR A 143 7.45 23.56 3.67
N PRO A 144 7.77 24.31 2.58
CA PRO A 144 6.81 25.15 1.89
C PRO A 144 5.55 24.38 1.47
N THR A 145 4.40 25.03 1.53
CA THR A 145 3.11 24.43 1.13
C THR A 145 3.13 23.87 -0.29
N LYS A 146 3.87 24.53 -1.19
CA LYS A 146 4.04 24.07 -2.58
C LYS A 146 4.60 22.64 -2.66
N ILE A 147 5.59 22.30 -1.82
CA ILE A 147 6.20 20.95 -1.84
C ILE A 147 5.17 19.89 -1.48
N ILE A 148 4.37 20.12 -0.44
CA ILE A 148 3.35 19.15 -0.01
C ILE A 148 2.23 19.04 -1.06
N ASN A 149 1.79 20.17 -1.60
CA ASN A 149 0.77 20.18 -2.65
C ASN A 149 1.27 19.44 -3.90
N SER A 150 2.52 19.69 -4.34
CA SER A 150 3.14 18.98 -5.47
C SER A 150 3.32 17.50 -5.17
N TYR A 151 3.71 17.14 -3.96
CA TYR A 151 3.82 15.75 -3.53
C TYR A 151 2.48 15.02 -3.66
N VAL A 152 1.39 15.59 -3.14
CA VAL A 152 0.05 14.99 -3.25
C VAL A 152 -0.41 14.96 -4.71
N PHE A 153 -0.23 16.05 -5.45
CA PHE A 153 -0.63 16.16 -6.86
C PHE A 153 0.00 15.07 -7.75
N VAL A 154 1.29 14.74 -7.51
CA VAL A 154 2.04 13.77 -8.34
C VAL A 154 1.86 12.35 -7.83
N PHE A 155 2.04 12.12 -6.53
CA PHE A 155 2.14 10.75 -6.00
C PHE A 155 0.79 10.13 -5.63
N PHE A 156 -0.23 10.91 -5.31
CA PHE A 156 -1.54 10.35 -4.99
C PHE A 156 -2.22 9.66 -6.18
N PRO A 157 -2.19 10.21 -7.42
CA PRO A 157 -2.64 9.48 -8.61
C PRO A 157 -1.89 8.17 -8.86
N VAL A 158 -0.57 8.16 -8.64
CA VAL A 158 0.26 6.96 -8.77
C VAL A 158 -0.19 5.88 -7.78
N LEU A 159 -0.50 6.25 -6.54
CA LEU A 159 -1.07 5.33 -5.57
C LEU A 159 -2.43 4.78 -6.01
N CYS A 160 -3.30 5.62 -6.61
CA CYS A 160 -4.58 5.17 -7.15
C CYS A 160 -4.41 4.13 -8.27
N LEU A 161 -3.35 4.20 -9.09
CA LEU A 161 -3.03 3.17 -10.09
C LEU A 161 -2.53 1.87 -9.47
N ILE A 162 -1.87 1.93 -8.31
CA ILE A 162 -1.41 0.74 -7.59
C ILE A 162 -2.54 0.12 -6.77
N TRP A 163 -3.41 0.95 -6.18
CA TRP A 163 -4.52 0.52 -5.34
C TRP A 163 -5.62 1.59 -5.32
N GLU A 164 -6.70 1.37 -6.06
CA GLU A 164 -7.77 2.36 -6.30
C GLU A 164 -8.48 2.79 -5.01
N GLN A 165 -8.55 1.93 -4.00
CA GLN A 165 -9.22 2.25 -2.74
C GLN A 165 -8.54 3.37 -1.95
N VAL A 166 -7.31 3.75 -2.32
CA VAL A 166 -6.60 4.90 -1.74
C VAL A 166 -7.44 6.17 -1.80
N ILE A 167 -8.30 6.33 -2.80
CA ILE A 167 -9.17 7.50 -2.92
C ILE A 167 -10.09 7.70 -1.72
N LEU A 168 -10.48 6.62 -1.02
CA LEU A 168 -11.30 6.69 0.18
C LEU A 168 -10.57 7.36 1.36
N PHE A 169 -9.25 7.44 1.30
CA PHE A 169 -8.41 8.11 2.30
C PHE A 169 -8.12 9.58 1.96
N ALA A 170 -8.61 10.08 0.82
CA ALA A 170 -8.47 11.49 0.44
C ALA A 170 -8.95 12.46 1.54
N PRO A 171 -10.05 12.23 2.29
CA PRO A 171 -10.45 13.11 3.37
C PRO A 171 -9.38 13.34 4.45
N PHE A 172 -8.58 12.34 4.78
CA PHE A 172 -7.47 12.50 5.74
C PHE A 172 -6.38 13.42 5.20
N ILE A 173 -6.05 13.28 3.91
CA ILE A 173 -5.10 14.17 3.23
C ILE A 173 -5.67 15.60 3.13
N PHE A 174 -6.98 15.75 2.89
CA PHE A 174 -7.64 17.05 2.91
C PHE A 174 -7.40 17.79 4.21
N VAL A 175 -7.60 17.12 5.35
CA VAL A 175 -7.36 17.70 6.67
C VAL A 175 -5.91 18.20 6.80
N VAL A 176 -4.94 17.39 6.39
CA VAL A 176 -3.50 17.76 6.42
C VAL A 176 -3.25 19.00 5.55
N LEU A 177 -3.79 19.04 4.33
CA LEU A 177 -3.62 20.16 3.41
C LEU A 177 -4.32 21.43 3.91
N ILE A 178 -5.52 21.33 4.48
CA ILE A 178 -6.27 22.47 5.03
C ILE A 178 -5.48 23.11 6.17
N ILE A 179 -4.98 22.29 7.11
CA ILE A 179 -4.19 22.77 8.24
C ILE A 179 -2.88 23.39 7.76
N LYS A 180 -2.18 22.71 6.86
CA LYS A 180 -0.87 23.18 6.36
C LYS A 180 -0.95 24.45 5.54
N ASN A 181 -1.96 24.58 4.67
CA ASN A 181 -2.16 25.75 3.83
C ASN A 181 -2.91 26.87 4.56
N ASN A 182 -3.29 26.67 5.83
CA ASN A 182 -4.05 27.65 6.64
C ASN A 182 -5.31 28.15 5.92
N LEU A 183 -6.04 27.24 5.31
CA LEU A 183 -7.22 27.59 4.51
C LEU A 183 -8.43 27.83 5.44
N LYS A 184 -8.83 29.08 5.56
CA LYS A 184 -9.91 29.50 6.48
C LYS A 184 -11.27 29.66 5.80
N THR A 185 -11.30 29.84 4.49
CA THR A 185 -12.53 30.10 3.74
C THR A 185 -12.92 28.89 2.91
N PHE A 186 -14.18 28.47 2.98
CA PHE A 186 -14.69 27.30 2.23
C PHE A 186 -14.33 27.36 0.74
N LYS A 187 -14.49 28.51 0.08
CA LYS A 187 -14.12 28.69 -1.32
C LYS A 187 -12.65 28.40 -1.59
N LYS A 188 -11.73 28.87 -0.74
CA LYS A 188 -10.29 28.60 -0.89
C LYS A 188 -9.95 27.14 -0.65
N VAL A 189 -10.59 26.50 0.34
CA VAL A 189 -10.47 25.05 0.60
C VAL A 189 -10.88 24.29 -0.64
N PHE A 190 -12.09 24.54 -1.14
CA PHE A 190 -12.62 23.80 -2.29
C PHE A 190 -11.74 23.93 -3.53
N ILE A 191 -11.37 25.17 -3.92
CA ILE A 191 -10.54 25.41 -5.11
C ILE A 191 -9.17 24.72 -4.95
N ASN A 192 -8.52 24.86 -3.81
CA ASN A 192 -7.18 24.29 -3.59
C ASN A 192 -7.22 22.75 -3.65
N LEU A 193 -8.16 22.12 -2.95
CA LEU A 193 -8.31 20.67 -2.96
C LEU A 193 -8.72 20.16 -4.34
N PHE A 194 -9.65 20.84 -5.01
CA PHE A 194 -10.07 20.47 -6.35
C PHE A 194 -8.87 20.39 -7.31
N ILE A 195 -8.04 21.45 -7.36
CA ILE A 195 -6.87 21.50 -8.23
C ILE A 195 -5.89 20.35 -7.91
N ILE A 196 -5.61 20.11 -6.61
CA ILE A 196 -4.64 19.09 -6.19
C ILE A 196 -5.13 17.67 -6.52
N PHE A 197 -6.43 17.42 -6.45
CA PHE A 197 -7.00 16.08 -6.65
C PHE A 197 -7.55 15.82 -8.06
N ILE A 198 -7.49 16.78 -8.99
CA ILE A 198 -7.86 16.56 -10.39
C ILE A 198 -7.17 15.32 -10.99
N PRO A 199 -5.84 15.15 -10.90
CA PRO A 199 -5.19 14.00 -11.52
C PRO A 199 -5.67 12.67 -10.93
N SER A 200 -5.87 12.60 -9.62
CA SER A 200 -6.37 11.39 -8.96
C SER A 200 -7.80 11.07 -9.36
N SER A 201 -8.65 12.08 -9.46
CA SER A 201 -10.04 11.91 -9.92
C SER A 201 -10.08 11.42 -11.36
N LEU A 202 -9.23 11.94 -12.24
CA LEU A 202 -9.11 11.47 -13.62
C LEU A 202 -8.65 10.02 -13.69
N VAL A 203 -7.64 9.64 -12.90
CA VAL A 203 -7.17 8.25 -12.82
C VAL A 203 -8.32 7.32 -12.39
N ILE A 204 -9.06 7.68 -11.35
CA ILE A 204 -10.19 6.87 -10.88
C ILE A 204 -11.28 6.75 -11.96
N ILE A 205 -11.62 7.84 -12.65
CA ILE A 205 -12.58 7.82 -13.75
C ILE A 205 -12.09 6.86 -14.87
N ILE A 206 -10.83 6.95 -15.26
CA ILE A 206 -10.24 6.07 -16.27
C ILE A 206 -10.31 4.60 -15.84
N ILE A 207 -9.98 4.29 -14.58
CA ILE A 207 -10.08 2.92 -14.05
C ILE A 207 -11.51 2.36 -14.16
N PHE A 208 -12.53 3.17 -13.93
CA PHE A 208 -13.93 2.74 -14.04
C PHE A 208 -14.43 2.64 -15.48
N LEU A 209 -13.93 3.51 -16.38
CA LEU A 209 -14.34 3.51 -17.79
C LEU A 209 -13.69 2.38 -18.60
N PHE A 210 -12.50 1.95 -18.23
CA PHE A 210 -11.71 0.95 -18.96
C PHE A 210 -11.44 -0.28 -18.06
N PRO A 211 -12.46 -1.09 -17.74
CA PRO A 211 -12.25 -2.35 -17.04
C PRO A 211 -11.52 -3.34 -17.94
N LEU A 212 -10.72 -4.22 -17.35
CA LEU A 212 -10.04 -5.29 -18.06
C LEU A 212 -11.06 -6.24 -18.69
N SER A 213 -10.86 -6.60 -19.97
CA SER A 213 -11.67 -7.60 -20.66
C SER A 213 -11.29 -9.02 -20.22
N ASP A 214 -12.17 -9.99 -20.46
CA ASP A 214 -11.90 -11.40 -20.16
C ASP A 214 -10.70 -11.92 -20.99
N GLU A 215 -10.54 -11.48 -22.24
CA GLU A 215 -9.37 -11.79 -23.06
C GLU A 215 -8.09 -11.18 -22.47
N GLY A 216 -8.13 -9.90 -22.07
CA GLY A 216 -7.02 -9.23 -21.42
C GLY A 216 -6.61 -9.91 -20.12
N HIS A 217 -7.59 -10.35 -19.31
CA HIS A 217 -7.33 -11.12 -18.10
C HIS A 217 -6.59 -12.43 -18.41
N LYS A 218 -7.05 -13.16 -19.44
CA LYS A 218 -6.39 -14.40 -19.88
C LYS A 218 -4.94 -14.13 -20.32
N VAL A 219 -4.71 -13.10 -21.13
CA VAL A 219 -3.36 -12.70 -21.57
C VAL A 219 -2.46 -12.37 -20.38
N MET A 220 -2.96 -11.64 -19.37
CA MET A 220 -2.22 -11.34 -18.14
C MET A 220 -1.84 -12.62 -17.38
N CYS A 221 -2.77 -13.57 -17.23
CA CYS A 221 -2.52 -14.82 -16.52
C CYS A 221 -1.58 -15.74 -17.30
N ASP A 222 -1.75 -15.85 -18.62
CA ASP A 222 -0.85 -16.63 -19.49
C ASP A 222 0.58 -16.08 -19.47
N PHE A 223 0.74 -14.75 -19.44
CA PHE A 223 2.04 -14.10 -19.27
C PHE A 223 2.70 -14.49 -17.95
N LEU A 224 1.97 -14.40 -16.83
CA LEU A 224 2.51 -14.78 -15.50
C LEU A 224 2.94 -16.24 -15.45
N GLN A 225 2.13 -17.12 -16.05
CA GLN A 225 2.41 -18.55 -16.11
C GLN A 225 3.65 -18.85 -16.97
N ASN A 226 3.73 -18.26 -18.17
CA ASN A 226 4.79 -18.58 -19.13
C ASN A 226 6.12 -17.96 -18.75
N GLU A 227 6.15 -16.73 -18.25
CA GLU A 227 7.40 -16.03 -17.93
C GLU A 227 7.91 -16.32 -16.51
N PHE A 228 7.01 -16.53 -15.55
CA PHE A 228 7.38 -16.65 -14.14
C PHE A 228 6.92 -17.95 -13.47
N GLY A 229 6.12 -18.78 -14.15
CA GLY A 229 5.52 -19.97 -13.56
C GLY A 229 4.44 -19.66 -12.51
N GLU A 230 3.91 -18.43 -12.46
CA GLU A 230 2.93 -18.00 -11.48
C GLU A 230 1.51 -18.17 -12.03
N ILE A 231 0.65 -18.79 -11.24
CA ILE A 231 -0.77 -18.98 -11.58
C ILE A 231 -1.57 -17.79 -11.06
N CYS A 232 -2.54 -17.30 -11.84
CA CYS A 232 -3.50 -16.32 -11.34
C CYS A 232 -4.41 -16.93 -10.29
N TYR A 233 -4.48 -16.28 -9.12
CA TYR A 233 -5.36 -16.68 -8.02
C TYR A 233 -5.86 -15.46 -7.24
N MET A 234 -6.86 -15.64 -6.40
CA MET A 234 -7.45 -14.61 -5.52
C MET A 234 -7.61 -13.24 -6.21
N SER A 235 -6.92 -12.21 -5.75
CA SER A 235 -7.08 -10.83 -6.24
C SER A 235 -6.77 -10.67 -7.72
N ALA A 236 -5.78 -11.41 -8.26
CA ALA A 236 -5.45 -11.39 -9.67
C ALA A 236 -6.56 -12.06 -10.52
N TYR A 237 -7.20 -13.10 -9.99
CA TYR A 237 -8.30 -13.79 -10.63
C TYR A 237 -9.61 -12.98 -10.55
N LEU A 238 -9.89 -12.32 -9.42
CA LEU A 238 -11.13 -11.58 -9.16
C LEU A 238 -11.24 -10.22 -9.88
N LEU A 239 -10.31 -9.89 -10.78
CA LEU A 239 -10.40 -8.68 -11.62
C LEU A 239 -11.54 -8.74 -12.62
N ILE A 240 -12.05 -9.93 -12.93
CA ILE A 240 -13.12 -10.15 -13.91
C ILE A 240 -14.42 -9.58 -13.37
N LYS A 241 -15.15 -8.86 -14.22
CA LYS A 241 -16.36 -8.09 -13.88
C LYS A 241 -17.60 -8.98 -13.58
N ASN A 242 -17.58 -10.27 -13.88
CA ASN A 242 -18.76 -11.12 -13.78
C ASN A 242 -18.94 -11.73 -12.40
N THR A 243 -19.85 -11.14 -11.63
CA THR A 243 -20.34 -11.65 -10.34
C THR A 243 -20.90 -13.08 -10.40
N VAL A 244 -21.24 -13.58 -11.57
CA VAL A 244 -21.72 -14.96 -11.78
C VAL A 244 -20.64 -16.01 -11.45
N TYR A 245 -19.35 -15.65 -11.52
CA TYR A 245 -18.25 -16.54 -11.13
C TYR A 245 -18.10 -16.72 -9.62
N PHE A 246 -18.62 -15.81 -8.80
CA PHE A 246 -18.54 -15.94 -7.35
C PHE A 246 -19.33 -17.15 -6.84
N ASP A 247 -20.49 -17.42 -7.44
CA ASP A 247 -21.36 -18.54 -7.03
C ASP A 247 -20.78 -19.91 -7.42
N THR A 248 -20.08 -20.00 -8.55
CA THR A 248 -19.46 -21.26 -8.99
C THR A 248 -18.15 -21.58 -8.27
N LEU A 249 -17.37 -20.60 -7.87
CA LEU A 249 -16.13 -20.80 -7.12
C LEU A 249 -16.35 -21.25 -5.66
N HIS A 250 -17.41 -20.77 -5.02
CA HIS A 250 -17.81 -21.26 -3.69
C HIS A 250 -18.28 -22.73 -3.72
N ILE A 251 -18.82 -23.20 -4.84
CA ILE A 251 -19.28 -24.59 -4.98
C ILE A 251 -18.11 -25.55 -5.24
N HIS A 252 -17.06 -25.11 -5.95
CA HIS A 252 -15.92 -25.99 -6.27
C HIS A 252 -14.80 -26.00 -5.22
N ASN A 253 -14.60 -24.93 -4.46
CA ASN A 253 -13.55 -24.88 -3.42
C ASN A 253 -14.01 -25.32 -2.03
N GLY A 254 -15.31 -25.54 -1.82
CA GLY A 254 -15.85 -26.12 -0.59
C GLY A 254 -15.51 -27.60 -0.36
N ALA A 255 -14.91 -28.28 -1.34
CA ALA A 255 -14.63 -29.70 -1.26
C ALA A 255 -13.16 -30.06 -0.95
N ASN A 256 -12.24 -29.08 -0.86
CA ASN A 256 -10.80 -29.34 -0.71
C ASN A 256 -10.11 -28.56 0.43
N PHE A 257 -10.87 -28.10 1.43
CA PHE A 257 -10.28 -27.59 2.68
C PHE A 257 -10.65 -28.53 3.83
N PHE A 258 -9.95 -29.66 3.91
CA PHE A 258 -9.69 -30.38 5.15
C PHE A 258 -8.28 -30.95 5.06
#